data_3913ea3daa98df8ef944a47371d62007
#
_entry.id   3913ea3daa98df8ef944a47371d62007
#
_cell.length_a   1.000
_cell.length_b   1.000
_cell.length_c   1.000
_cell.angle_alpha   90.00
_cell.angle_beta   90.00
_cell.angle_gamma   90.00
#
_symmetry.space_group_name_H-M   'P 1'
#
loop_
_entity.id
_entity.type
_entity.pdbx_description
1 polymer ?
#
loop_
_entity_poly.entity_id
_entity_poly.type
_entity_poly.pdbx_seq_one_letter_code
_entity_poly.pdbx_strand_id
1 'polypeptide(L)'
;MGSQLALKSRIASTASLEKIFNAQEMIASSHIAKARDVALNAKPYTDAIFDAVQALVAHTHIDHPIVKKDEDNPRVAVLALTSDRGMAGPYTSSIIRETESLLARLDAAGKQPELYVYGRRGVTYYKYRNRDVAGTWEGDTDQPGVGVAESISKALMDAYMKPADQGGVSELYIVFTEFVNMVVQKVRVLRMLPVELVLPEQQGSGPVSESDADAATPLYAFEPNVDEVLDAILPKYIQSRIHECLLTAAASETASRQNAMHTATDNARSLIDDLTRKLNASRQASITQELTEIIGSADALNKKEE
;
A
#
# COMPACT_ATOMS: atom_id res chain seq x y z
N MET A 1 -5.27 45.39 15.98
CA MET A 1 -3.90 45.08 15.39
C MET A 1 -3.47 43.62 15.58
N GLY A 2 -3.62 42.98 16.75
CA GLY A 2 -3.20 41.58 16.95
C GLY A 2 -3.86 40.55 16.01
N SER A 3 -5.16 40.71 15.69
CA SER A 3 -5.91 39.81 14.79
C SER A 3 -5.40 39.84 13.34
N GLN A 4 -5.03 41.00 12.82
CA GLN A 4 -4.50 41.14 11.45
C GLN A 4 -3.09 40.53 11.32
N LEU A 5 -2.24 40.69 12.34
CA LEU A 5 -0.90 40.09 12.38
C LEU A 5 -1.01 38.57 12.39
N ALA A 6 -1.92 37.99 13.18
CA ALA A 6 -2.18 36.56 13.24
C ALA A 6 -2.67 36.01 11.88
N LEU A 7 -3.57 36.73 11.18
CA LEU A 7 -4.04 36.35 9.85
C LEU A 7 -2.91 36.37 8.81
N LYS A 8 -2.06 37.43 8.82
CA LYS A 8 -0.88 37.49 7.94
C LYS A 8 0.09 36.35 8.17
N SER A 9 0.37 36.02 9.43
CA SER A 9 1.24 34.90 9.79
C SER A 9 0.67 33.57 9.29
N ARG A 10 -0.65 33.34 9.45
CA ARG A 10 -1.31 32.12 8.93
C ARG A 10 -1.27 32.04 7.42
N ILE A 11 -1.48 33.13 6.70
CA ILE A 11 -1.36 33.18 5.22
C ILE A 11 0.06 32.80 4.81
N ALA A 12 1.09 33.38 5.40
CA ALA A 12 2.48 33.10 5.08
C ALA A 12 2.85 31.64 5.37
N SER A 13 2.41 31.08 6.49
CA SER A 13 2.62 29.69 6.84
C SER A 13 1.92 28.74 5.87
N THR A 14 0.65 29.02 5.54
CA THR A 14 -0.11 28.19 4.58
C THR A 14 0.50 28.26 3.17
N ALA A 15 0.98 29.43 2.71
CA ALA A 15 1.67 29.58 1.44
C ALA A 15 3.00 28.79 1.39
N SER A 16 3.70 28.69 2.52
CA SER A 16 4.90 27.84 2.61
C SER A 16 4.55 26.35 2.52
N LEU A 17 3.46 25.92 3.18
CA LEU A 17 2.95 24.54 3.09
C LEU A 17 2.48 24.19 1.68
N GLU A 18 1.77 25.12 1.00
CA GLU A 18 1.33 24.93 -0.40
C GLU A 18 2.51 24.61 -1.33
N LYS A 19 3.63 25.36 -1.19
CA LYS A 19 4.84 25.11 -1.96
C LYS A 19 5.43 23.71 -1.69
N ILE A 20 5.40 23.27 -0.43
CA ILE A 20 5.89 21.93 -0.04
C ILE A 20 4.99 20.85 -0.65
N PHE A 21 3.66 21.01 -0.57
CA PHE A 21 2.72 20.03 -1.14
C PHE A 21 2.87 19.94 -2.65
N ASN A 22 2.98 21.06 -3.36
CA ASN A 22 3.21 21.10 -4.80
C ASN A 22 4.54 20.43 -5.17
N ALA A 23 5.63 20.68 -4.46
CA ALA A 23 6.89 20.01 -4.69
C ALA A 23 6.81 18.49 -4.47
N GLN A 24 6.11 18.04 -3.42
CA GLN A 24 5.90 16.62 -3.14
C GLN A 24 5.01 15.95 -4.19
N GLU A 25 4.00 16.65 -4.71
CA GLU A 25 3.16 16.20 -5.82
C GLU A 25 4.00 15.97 -7.07
N MET A 26 4.87 16.92 -7.43
CA MET A 26 5.77 16.81 -8.60
C MET A 26 6.75 15.64 -8.46
N ILE A 27 7.34 15.44 -7.28
CA ILE A 27 8.23 14.31 -6.99
C ILE A 27 7.47 12.99 -7.14
N ALA A 28 6.28 12.88 -6.53
CA ALA A 28 5.46 11.68 -6.64
C ALA A 28 5.05 11.41 -8.10
N SER A 29 4.67 12.44 -8.85
CA SER A 29 4.32 12.34 -10.27
C SER A 29 5.50 11.82 -11.13
N SER A 30 6.72 12.25 -10.84
CA SER A 30 7.91 11.73 -11.52
C SER A 30 8.20 10.27 -11.18
N HIS A 31 8.01 9.88 -9.91
CA HIS A 31 8.33 8.52 -9.44
C HIS A 31 7.31 7.48 -9.90
N ILE A 32 6.02 7.86 -10.10
CA ILE A 32 4.99 6.89 -10.43
C ILE A 32 5.19 6.27 -11.81
N ALA A 33 5.63 7.05 -12.80
CA ALA A 33 5.91 6.53 -14.14
C ALA A 33 6.97 5.43 -14.06
N LYS A 34 8.06 5.69 -13.33
CA LYS A 34 9.14 4.72 -13.12
C LYS A 34 8.66 3.49 -12.33
N ALA A 35 7.92 3.69 -11.23
CA ALA A 35 7.41 2.59 -10.41
C ALA A 35 6.48 1.66 -11.20
N ARG A 36 5.59 2.25 -12.02
CA ARG A 36 4.70 1.50 -12.90
C ARG A 36 5.47 0.71 -13.96
N ASP A 37 6.44 1.32 -14.60
CA ASP A 37 7.22 0.66 -15.66
C ASP A 37 8.03 -0.51 -15.08
N VAL A 38 8.61 -0.35 -13.89
CA VAL A 38 9.31 -1.45 -13.18
C VAL A 38 8.35 -2.58 -12.83
N ALA A 39 7.15 -2.27 -12.31
CA ALA A 39 6.14 -3.27 -11.99
C ALA A 39 5.66 -4.04 -13.23
N LEU A 40 5.41 -3.33 -14.34
CA LEU A 40 5.01 -3.96 -15.61
C LEU A 40 6.11 -4.83 -16.22
N ASN A 41 7.37 -4.41 -16.12
CA ASN A 41 8.51 -5.17 -16.65
C ASN A 41 8.83 -6.42 -15.81
N ALA A 42 8.49 -6.45 -14.54
CA ALA A 42 8.68 -7.63 -13.69
C ALA A 42 7.61 -8.71 -13.92
N LYS A 43 6.42 -8.33 -14.36
CA LYS A 43 5.27 -9.22 -14.52
C LYS A 43 5.52 -10.41 -15.46
N PRO A 44 6.09 -10.27 -16.68
CA PRO A 44 6.33 -11.40 -17.59
C PRO A 44 7.19 -12.50 -16.97
N TYR A 45 8.16 -12.15 -16.13
CA TYR A 45 8.99 -13.13 -15.43
C TYR A 45 8.17 -13.92 -14.39
N THR A 46 7.34 -13.22 -13.62
CA THR A 46 6.46 -13.86 -12.63
C THR A 46 5.41 -14.74 -13.29
N ASP A 47 4.81 -14.28 -14.39
CA ASP A 47 3.83 -15.04 -15.16
C ASP A 47 4.48 -16.32 -15.74
N ALA A 48 5.67 -16.22 -16.34
CA ALA A 48 6.38 -17.39 -16.90
C ALA A 48 6.74 -18.44 -15.83
N ILE A 49 7.15 -18.01 -14.64
CA ILE A 49 7.40 -18.95 -13.52
C ILE A 49 6.07 -19.57 -13.05
N PHE A 50 5.01 -18.79 -12.96
CA PHE A 50 3.69 -19.28 -12.58
C PHE A 50 3.17 -20.34 -13.54
N ASP A 51 3.25 -20.08 -14.85
CA ASP A 51 2.88 -21.03 -15.88
C ASP A 51 3.69 -22.34 -15.79
N ALA A 52 5.00 -22.23 -15.53
CA ALA A 52 5.85 -23.40 -15.32
C ALA A 52 5.45 -24.21 -14.07
N VAL A 53 5.11 -23.54 -12.97
CA VAL A 53 4.60 -24.20 -11.74
C VAL A 53 3.25 -24.85 -12.00
N GLN A 54 2.33 -24.18 -12.69
CA GLN A 54 1.05 -24.77 -13.07
C GLN A 54 1.21 -26.01 -13.94
N ALA A 55 2.08 -25.96 -14.95
CA ALA A 55 2.38 -27.10 -15.81
C ALA A 55 2.96 -28.28 -15.04
N LEU A 56 3.90 -28.03 -14.12
CA LEU A 56 4.45 -29.03 -13.22
C LEU A 56 3.36 -29.75 -12.43
N VAL A 57 2.48 -28.99 -11.84
CA VAL A 57 1.43 -29.53 -10.95
C VAL A 57 0.33 -30.24 -11.76
N ALA A 58 -0.02 -29.74 -12.94
CA ALA A 58 -1.01 -30.38 -13.80
C ALA A 58 -0.59 -31.78 -14.28
N HIS A 59 0.73 -32.03 -14.42
CA HIS A 59 1.28 -33.30 -14.93
C HIS A 59 1.71 -34.28 -13.85
N THR A 60 1.62 -33.91 -12.56
CA THR A 60 2.12 -34.73 -11.44
C THR A 60 1.19 -34.67 -10.25
N HIS A 61 0.97 -35.82 -9.60
CA HIS A 61 0.35 -35.88 -8.26
C HIS A 61 1.42 -35.48 -7.24
N ILE A 62 1.53 -34.17 -6.98
CA ILE A 62 2.58 -33.62 -6.14
C ILE A 62 2.14 -33.67 -4.68
N ASP A 63 2.81 -34.48 -3.88
CA ASP A 63 2.69 -34.49 -2.41
C ASP A 63 3.75 -33.57 -1.79
N HIS A 64 3.79 -32.30 -2.23
CA HIS A 64 4.74 -31.31 -1.75
C HIS A 64 4.07 -30.35 -0.76
N PRO A 65 4.73 -29.97 0.36
CA PRO A 65 4.15 -29.09 1.39
C PRO A 65 3.58 -27.77 0.86
N ILE A 66 4.13 -27.22 -0.23
CA ILE A 66 3.71 -25.94 -0.82
C ILE A 66 2.36 -26.04 -1.56
N VAL A 67 1.98 -27.24 -1.96
CA VAL A 67 0.70 -27.52 -2.66
C VAL A 67 -0.33 -28.10 -1.70
N LYS A 68 0.12 -28.91 -0.74
CA LYS A 68 -0.77 -29.58 0.22
C LYS A 68 -0.92 -28.76 1.49
N LYS A 69 -2.17 -28.49 1.84
CA LYS A 69 -2.50 -27.81 3.09
C LYS A 69 -2.35 -28.75 4.27
N ASP A 70 -1.59 -28.34 5.30
CA ASP A 70 -1.62 -28.98 6.61
C ASP A 70 -2.85 -28.46 7.38
N GLU A 71 -3.94 -29.22 7.34
CA GLU A 71 -5.23 -28.84 7.92
C GLU A 71 -5.21 -28.81 9.47
N ASP A 72 -4.31 -29.55 10.07
CA ASP A 72 -4.20 -29.68 11.52
C ASP A 72 -3.41 -28.53 12.16
N ASN A 73 -2.61 -27.79 11.38
CA ASN A 73 -1.83 -26.66 11.87
C ASN A 73 -2.64 -25.34 11.84
N PRO A 74 -3.01 -24.76 12.99
CA PRO A 74 -3.77 -23.53 13.03
C PRO A 74 -2.96 -22.25 12.75
N ARG A 75 -1.62 -22.32 12.71
CA ARG A 75 -0.77 -21.13 12.56
C ARG A 75 -0.76 -20.63 11.13
N VAL A 76 -0.84 -19.31 10.97
CA VAL A 76 -0.95 -18.64 9.68
C VAL A 76 -0.07 -17.40 9.66
N ALA A 77 0.79 -17.25 8.65
CA ALA A 77 1.56 -16.03 8.47
C ALA A 77 0.78 -14.98 7.68
N VAL A 78 0.80 -13.74 8.13
CA VAL A 78 0.17 -12.59 7.47
C VAL A 78 1.20 -11.49 7.28
N LEU A 79 1.57 -11.20 6.03
CA LEU A 79 2.47 -10.11 5.66
C LEU A 79 1.66 -8.86 5.27
N ALA A 80 1.87 -7.75 5.98
CA ALA A 80 1.28 -6.46 5.65
C ALA A 80 2.30 -5.54 4.98
N LEU A 81 2.02 -5.08 3.75
CA LEU A 81 2.88 -4.17 2.99
C LEU A 81 2.43 -2.73 3.20
N THR A 82 3.04 -2.03 4.14
CA THR A 82 2.75 -0.62 4.48
C THR A 82 3.81 0.33 3.90
N SER A 83 3.77 1.62 4.23
CA SER A 83 4.74 2.61 3.78
C SER A 83 5.77 2.98 4.84
N ASP A 84 6.94 3.44 4.41
CA ASP A 84 7.92 4.07 5.30
C ASP A 84 7.59 5.54 5.57
N ARG A 85 7.13 6.25 4.55
CA ARG A 85 6.85 7.69 4.61
C ARG A 85 5.37 7.97 4.73
N GLY A 86 5.03 9.11 5.33
CA GLY A 86 3.65 9.61 5.36
C GLY A 86 3.23 10.31 4.07
N MET A 87 2.18 11.12 4.20
CA MET A 87 1.63 11.95 3.12
C MET A 87 1.11 11.16 1.91
N ALA A 88 0.82 9.88 2.09
CA ALA A 88 0.23 9.00 1.08
C ALA A 88 -1.29 8.81 1.27
N GLY A 89 -1.97 9.83 1.80
CA GLY A 89 -3.42 9.76 2.04
C GLY A 89 -3.83 8.55 2.89
N PRO A 90 -4.87 7.81 2.48
CA PRO A 90 -5.41 6.68 3.22
C PRO A 90 -4.63 5.35 2.99
N TYR A 91 -3.54 5.34 2.20
CA TYR A 91 -2.82 4.13 1.79
C TYR A 91 -2.51 3.22 2.99
N THR A 92 -1.67 3.67 3.92
CA THR A 92 -1.27 2.86 5.09
C THR A 92 -2.44 2.49 5.99
N SER A 93 -3.36 3.44 6.26
CA SER A 93 -4.50 3.19 7.13
C SER A 93 -5.48 2.17 6.54
N SER A 94 -5.62 2.13 5.22
CA SER A 94 -6.46 1.15 4.54
C SER A 94 -5.86 -0.26 4.61
N ILE A 95 -4.54 -0.39 4.45
CA ILE A 95 -3.82 -1.67 4.61
C ILE A 95 -3.94 -2.17 6.05
N ILE A 96 -3.69 -1.30 7.04
CA ILE A 96 -3.81 -1.67 8.46
C ILE A 96 -5.23 -2.14 8.78
N ARG A 97 -6.25 -1.41 8.33
CA ARG A 97 -7.65 -1.79 8.56
C ARG A 97 -7.99 -3.15 7.95
N GLU A 98 -7.54 -3.43 6.71
CA GLU A 98 -7.78 -4.73 6.08
C GLU A 98 -6.98 -5.84 6.76
N THR A 99 -5.75 -5.56 7.19
CA THR A 99 -4.94 -6.51 7.97
C THR A 99 -5.65 -6.87 9.28
N GLU A 100 -6.11 -5.89 10.06
CA GLU A 100 -6.86 -6.14 11.29
C GLU A 100 -8.15 -6.93 11.04
N SER A 101 -8.86 -6.62 9.94
CA SER A 101 -10.05 -7.38 9.52
C SER A 101 -9.71 -8.82 9.18
N LEU A 102 -8.60 -9.07 8.47
CA LEU A 102 -8.13 -10.41 8.15
C LEU A 102 -7.75 -11.19 9.42
N LEU A 103 -6.96 -10.57 10.30
CA LEU A 103 -6.55 -11.18 11.56
C LEU A 103 -7.76 -11.59 12.40
N ALA A 104 -8.76 -10.72 12.53
CA ALA A 104 -10.00 -11.04 13.26
C ALA A 104 -10.79 -12.18 12.59
N ARG A 105 -10.83 -12.27 11.26
CA ARG A 105 -11.46 -13.38 10.54
C ARG A 105 -10.73 -14.70 10.76
N LEU A 106 -9.40 -14.67 10.77
CA LEU A 106 -8.57 -15.84 11.03
C LEU A 106 -8.73 -16.33 12.47
N ASP A 107 -8.70 -15.41 13.44
CA ASP A 107 -8.94 -15.73 14.86
C ASP A 107 -10.34 -16.35 15.06
N ALA A 108 -11.39 -15.79 14.43
CA ALA A 108 -12.74 -16.34 14.48
C ALA A 108 -12.87 -17.73 13.83
N ALA A 109 -12.00 -18.05 12.86
CA ALA A 109 -11.90 -19.36 12.23
C ALA A 109 -11.04 -20.36 13.05
N GLY A 110 -10.57 -19.99 14.24
CA GLY A 110 -9.73 -20.84 15.11
C GLY A 110 -8.27 -20.90 14.67
N LYS A 111 -7.84 -20.00 13.77
CA LYS A 111 -6.44 -19.89 13.32
C LYS A 111 -5.64 -18.99 14.28
N GLN A 112 -4.34 -19.15 14.26
CA GLN A 112 -3.37 -18.37 15.05
C GLN A 112 -2.49 -17.53 14.12
N PRO A 113 -2.88 -16.28 13.81
CA PRO A 113 -2.14 -15.46 12.86
C PRO A 113 -0.86 -14.90 13.46
N GLU A 114 0.27 -15.12 12.77
CA GLU A 114 1.56 -14.50 13.01
C GLU A 114 1.75 -13.32 12.04
N LEU A 115 1.96 -12.12 12.60
CA LEU A 115 2.02 -10.90 11.80
C LEU A 115 3.46 -10.58 11.40
N TYR A 116 3.66 -10.31 10.12
CA TYR A 116 4.90 -9.78 9.52
C TYR A 116 4.58 -8.42 8.89
N VAL A 117 5.48 -7.45 9.01
CA VAL A 117 5.21 -6.08 8.56
C VAL A 117 6.39 -5.52 7.76
N TYR A 118 6.11 -5.04 6.56
CA TYR A 118 7.02 -4.22 5.78
C TYR A 118 6.56 -2.77 5.79
N GLY A 119 7.48 -1.85 6.08
CA GLY A 119 7.26 -0.41 6.13
C GLY A 119 7.13 0.15 7.55
N ARG A 120 7.92 1.19 7.82
CA ARG A 120 8.06 1.83 9.15
C ARG A 120 6.74 2.29 9.76
N ARG A 121 5.78 2.74 8.94
CA ARG A 121 4.48 3.23 9.45
C ARG A 121 3.65 2.11 10.05
N GLY A 122 3.65 0.94 9.43
CA GLY A 122 3.01 -0.26 9.97
C GLY A 122 3.70 -0.76 11.23
N VAL A 123 5.03 -0.87 11.20
CA VAL A 123 5.84 -1.28 12.36
C VAL A 123 5.57 -0.36 13.56
N THR A 124 5.59 0.96 13.35
CA THR A 124 5.30 1.94 14.41
C THR A 124 3.87 1.78 14.95
N TYR A 125 2.89 1.55 14.09
CA TYR A 125 1.49 1.35 14.50
C TYR A 125 1.33 0.12 15.39
N TYR A 126 1.85 -1.03 14.98
CA TYR A 126 1.71 -2.27 15.74
C TYR A 126 2.52 -2.25 17.05
N LYS A 127 3.71 -1.65 17.03
CA LYS A 127 4.49 -1.41 18.25
C LYS A 127 3.74 -0.53 19.26
N TYR A 128 3.08 0.54 18.80
CA TYR A 128 2.27 1.39 19.68
C TYR A 128 1.06 0.64 20.27
N ARG A 129 0.50 -0.31 19.53
CA ARG A 129 -0.59 -1.18 19.99
C ARG A 129 -0.16 -2.36 20.84
N ASN A 130 1.15 -2.51 21.12
CA ASN A 130 1.74 -3.65 21.81
C ASN A 130 1.32 -4.99 21.18
N ARG A 131 1.21 -5.04 19.85
CA ARG A 131 0.94 -6.26 19.11
C ARG A 131 2.26 -6.91 18.74
N ASP A 132 2.39 -8.21 18.98
CA ASP A 132 3.56 -8.98 18.59
C ASP A 132 3.65 -9.04 17.07
N VAL A 133 4.86 -8.82 16.55
CA VAL A 133 5.20 -8.88 15.13
C VAL A 133 6.38 -9.83 14.98
N ALA A 134 6.18 -10.90 14.22
CA ALA A 134 7.18 -11.98 14.06
C ALA A 134 8.38 -11.54 13.21
N GLY A 135 8.17 -10.61 12.25
CA GLY A 135 9.25 -10.08 11.42
C GLY A 135 8.93 -8.67 10.91
N THR A 136 9.95 -7.82 10.84
CA THR A 136 9.82 -6.44 10.38
C THR A 136 10.89 -6.10 9.37
N TRP A 137 10.51 -5.35 8.33
CA TRP A 137 11.43 -4.78 7.35
C TRP A 137 11.06 -3.32 7.12
N GLU A 138 12.07 -2.49 6.95
CA GLU A 138 11.92 -1.05 6.73
C GLU A 138 12.88 -0.62 5.61
N GLY A 139 12.56 0.48 4.95
CA GLY A 139 13.40 1.11 3.93
C GLY A 139 12.87 0.91 2.52
N ASP A 140 12.91 2.00 1.77
CA ASP A 140 12.67 2.07 0.32
C ASP A 140 11.35 1.43 -0.16
N THR A 141 10.24 1.60 0.61
CA THR A 141 8.92 1.08 0.22
C THR A 141 8.40 1.66 -1.10
N ASP A 142 8.89 2.82 -1.52
CA ASP A 142 8.57 3.46 -2.81
C ASP A 142 9.43 2.95 -3.98
N GLN A 143 10.56 2.26 -3.72
CA GLN A 143 11.43 1.61 -4.71
C GLN A 143 12.03 0.31 -4.17
N PRO A 144 11.20 -0.70 -3.86
CA PRO A 144 11.69 -1.95 -3.25
C PRO A 144 12.63 -2.69 -4.20
N GLY A 145 13.82 -3.01 -3.70
CA GLY A 145 14.79 -3.83 -4.42
C GLY A 145 14.53 -5.33 -4.32
N VAL A 146 15.18 -6.11 -5.19
CA VAL A 146 15.11 -7.59 -5.16
C VAL A 146 15.59 -8.15 -3.81
N GLY A 147 16.60 -7.53 -3.20
CA GLY A 147 17.16 -8.00 -1.92
C GLY A 147 16.17 -7.97 -0.76
N VAL A 148 15.26 -7.00 -0.71
CA VAL A 148 14.20 -6.97 0.31
C VAL A 148 13.18 -8.07 0.06
N ALA A 149 12.82 -8.31 -1.20
CA ALA A 149 11.93 -9.41 -1.58
C ALA A 149 12.53 -10.78 -1.20
N GLU A 150 13.84 -10.96 -1.43
CA GLU A 150 14.58 -12.15 -1.04
C GLU A 150 14.59 -12.35 0.48
N SER A 151 14.88 -11.29 1.25
CA SER A 151 14.87 -11.34 2.71
C SER A 151 13.51 -11.72 3.29
N ILE A 152 12.44 -11.10 2.77
CA ILE A 152 11.06 -11.40 3.16
C ILE A 152 10.70 -12.84 2.77
N SER A 153 10.97 -13.22 1.52
CA SER A 153 10.69 -14.56 1.00
C SER A 153 11.37 -15.64 1.84
N LYS A 154 12.65 -15.45 2.15
CA LYS A 154 13.41 -16.40 2.97
C LYS A 154 12.77 -16.55 4.36
N ALA A 155 12.47 -15.46 5.05
CA ALA A 155 11.88 -15.53 6.39
C ALA A 155 10.50 -16.22 6.39
N LEU A 156 9.67 -15.95 5.40
CA LEU A 156 8.34 -16.56 5.27
C LEU A 156 8.42 -18.04 4.87
N MET A 157 9.36 -18.39 3.98
CA MET A 157 9.61 -19.78 3.61
C MET A 157 10.18 -20.57 4.78
N ASP A 158 11.12 -19.99 5.52
CA ASP A 158 11.66 -20.63 6.73
C ASP A 158 10.55 -20.89 7.76
N ALA A 159 9.59 -19.98 7.92
CA ALA A 159 8.43 -20.18 8.78
C ALA A 159 7.46 -21.24 8.23
N TYR A 160 7.27 -21.31 6.91
CA TYR A 160 6.36 -22.26 6.27
C TYR A 160 6.91 -23.69 6.25
N MET A 161 8.22 -23.85 6.03
CA MET A 161 8.89 -25.17 5.98
C MET A 161 9.18 -25.78 7.35
N LYS A 162 9.02 -25.02 8.43
CA LYS A 162 9.17 -25.56 9.78
C LYS A 162 8.03 -26.52 10.11
N PRO A 163 8.31 -27.61 10.84
CA PRO A 163 7.27 -28.47 11.41
C PRO A 163 6.33 -27.71 12.34
N ALA A 164 5.08 -28.12 12.43
CA ALA A 164 4.06 -27.49 13.27
C ALA A 164 4.44 -27.42 14.76
N ASP A 165 5.11 -28.45 15.27
CA ASP A 165 5.63 -28.55 16.65
C ASP A 165 6.78 -27.56 16.94
N GLN A 166 7.48 -27.08 15.90
CA GLN A 166 8.54 -26.08 16.00
C GLN A 166 8.07 -24.64 15.65
N GLY A 167 6.78 -24.44 15.55
CA GLY A 167 6.20 -23.13 15.26
C GLY A 167 6.04 -22.82 13.77
N GLY A 168 5.97 -23.86 12.93
CA GLY A 168 5.70 -23.71 11.50
C GLY A 168 4.28 -23.19 11.20
N VAL A 169 4.10 -22.51 10.06
CA VAL A 169 2.82 -21.99 9.59
C VAL A 169 2.27 -22.82 8.43
N SER A 170 0.94 -22.98 8.36
CA SER A 170 0.27 -23.75 7.31
C SER A 170 -0.22 -22.92 6.15
N GLU A 171 -0.39 -21.63 6.34
CA GLU A 171 -0.91 -20.71 5.32
C GLU A 171 -0.11 -19.40 5.34
N LEU A 172 0.02 -18.78 4.17
CA LEU A 172 0.67 -17.48 4.01
C LEU A 172 -0.25 -16.52 3.28
N TYR A 173 -0.55 -15.38 3.92
CA TYR A 173 -1.31 -14.28 3.33
C TYR A 173 -0.46 -13.04 3.16
N ILE A 174 -0.71 -12.30 2.08
CA ILE A 174 -0.12 -10.97 1.85
C ILE A 174 -1.26 -9.96 1.72
N VAL A 175 -1.18 -8.88 2.50
CA VAL A 175 -2.08 -7.73 2.42
C VAL A 175 -1.31 -6.59 1.78
N PHE A 176 -1.73 -6.17 0.60
CA PHE A 176 -1.07 -5.11 -0.17
C PHE A 176 -2.10 -4.28 -0.94
N THR A 177 -1.66 -3.16 -1.52
CA THR A 177 -2.51 -2.35 -2.38
C THR A 177 -2.16 -2.59 -3.84
N GLU A 178 -3.12 -3.10 -4.60
CA GLU A 178 -3.04 -3.25 -6.05
C GLU A 178 -3.20 -1.91 -6.74
N PHE A 179 -2.29 -1.62 -7.68
CA PHE A 179 -2.40 -0.46 -8.54
C PHE A 179 -3.32 -0.76 -9.73
N VAL A 180 -4.52 -0.20 -9.74
CA VAL A 180 -5.46 -0.32 -10.87
C VAL A 180 -5.23 0.81 -11.86
N ASN A 181 -5.22 2.05 -11.38
CA ASN A 181 -4.88 3.25 -12.15
C ASN A 181 -4.50 4.40 -11.19
N MET A 182 -4.22 5.58 -11.74
CA MET A 182 -3.80 6.77 -10.96
C MET A 182 -4.80 7.20 -9.89
N VAL A 183 -6.08 6.94 -10.09
CA VAL A 183 -7.17 7.37 -9.18
C VAL A 183 -7.59 6.24 -8.24
N VAL A 184 -7.57 5.00 -8.74
CA VAL A 184 -8.10 3.84 -8.02
C VAL A 184 -6.97 2.90 -7.64
N GLN A 185 -6.80 2.74 -6.33
CA GLN A 185 -5.94 1.72 -5.72
C GLN A 185 -6.84 0.85 -4.82
N LYS A 186 -6.68 -0.48 -4.89
CA LYS A 186 -7.50 -1.43 -4.12
C LYS A 186 -6.63 -2.25 -3.19
N VAL A 187 -6.99 -2.29 -1.91
CA VAL A 187 -6.36 -3.23 -0.98
C VAL A 187 -6.81 -4.65 -1.34
N ARG A 188 -5.83 -5.54 -1.42
CA ARG A 188 -6.02 -6.97 -1.73
C ARG A 188 -5.44 -7.82 -0.62
N VAL A 189 -6.11 -8.92 -0.36
CA VAL A 189 -5.61 -10.03 0.44
C VAL A 189 -5.33 -11.16 -0.52
N LEU A 190 -4.08 -11.56 -0.65
CA LEU A 190 -3.64 -12.67 -1.48
C LEU A 190 -3.23 -13.84 -0.56
N ARG A 191 -3.90 -14.99 -0.71
CA ARG A 191 -3.37 -16.24 -0.14
C ARG A 191 -2.27 -16.73 -1.07
N MET A 192 -1.03 -16.69 -0.60
CA MET A 192 0.13 -17.10 -1.38
C MET A 192 0.38 -18.59 -1.26
N LEU A 193 0.23 -19.14 -0.06
CA LEU A 193 0.45 -20.54 0.25
C LEU A 193 -0.70 -21.11 1.08
N PRO A 194 -1.07 -22.38 0.88
CA PRO A 194 -0.66 -23.21 -0.25
C PRO A 194 -1.11 -22.62 -1.59
N VAL A 195 -0.38 -22.95 -2.65
CA VAL A 195 -0.71 -22.47 -4.00
C VAL A 195 -2.04 -23.09 -4.42
N GLU A 196 -3.04 -22.26 -4.70
CA GLU A 196 -4.29 -22.74 -5.29
C GLU A 196 -4.09 -23.00 -6.79
N LEU A 197 -4.23 -24.27 -7.13
CA LEU A 197 -4.19 -24.71 -8.51
C LEU A 197 -5.57 -24.51 -9.12
N VAL A 198 -5.67 -23.54 -10.01
CA VAL A 198 -6.86 -23.38 -10.83
C VAL A 198 -6.73 -24.35 -12.01
N LEU A 199 -7.33 -25.52 -11.86
CA LEU A 199 -7.46 -26.42 -13.01
C LEU A 199 -8.25 -25.70 -14.11
N PRO A 200 -7.86 -25.82 -15.40
CA PRO A 200 -8.50 -25.10 -16.51
C PRO A 200 -10.02 -25.32 -16.62
N GLU A 201 -10.54 -26.37 -16.02
CA GLU A 201 -11.97 -26.74 -16.05
C GLU A 201 -12.90 -25.76 -15.28
N GLN A 202 -12.38 -24.84 -14.47
CA GLN A 202 -13.21 -23.92 -13.67
C GLN A 202 -13.34 -22.50 -14.24
N GLN A 203 -12.71 -22.18 -15.35
CA GLN A 203 -12.80 -20.83 -15.95
C GLN A 203 -13.89 -20.63 -17.00
N GLY A 204 -14.77 -21.58 -17.23
CA GLY A 204 -15.76 -21.47 -18.28
C GLY A 204 -17.15 -22.03 -17.96
N SER A 205 -18.04 -21.22 -17.41
CA SER A 205 -19.49 -21.42 -17.52
C SER A 205 -20.03 -20.82 -18.84
N GLY A 206 -19.46 -21.21 -19.98
CA GLY A 206 -19.98 -20.95 -21.30
C GLY A 206 -19.89 -22.23 -22.12
N PRO A 207 -20.80 -22.47 -23.10
CA PRO A 207 -20.70 -23.64 -23.96
C PRO A 207 -19.38 -23.60 -24.72
N VAL A 208 -18.50 -24.57 -24.41
CA VAL A 208 -17.21 -24.73 -25.08
C VAL A 208 -17.50 -25.00 -26.56
N SER A 209 -17.07 -24.13 -27.44
CA SER A 209 -17.05 -24.36 -28.88
C SER A 209 -16.04 -25.49 -29.16
N GLU A 210 -16.42 -26.48 -29.95
CA GLU A 210 -15.54 -27.61 -30.33
C GLU A 210 -14.23 -27.19 -31.02
N SER A 211 -14.04 -25.90 -31.31
CA SER A 211 -12.80 -25.33 -31.86
C SER A 211 -11.70 -25.01 -30.84
N ASP A 212 -12.01 -24.99 -29.52
CA ASP A 212 -11.04 -24.68 -28.47
C ASP A 212 -10.43 -25.95 -27.83
N ALA A 213 -10.84 -27.12 -28.22
CA ALA A 213 -10.31 -28.41 -27.75
C ALA A 213 -8.87 -28.72 -28.24
N ASP A 214 -8.34 -27.90 -29.14
CA ASP A 214 -7.00 -28.07 -29.74
C ASP A 214 -5.96 -27.08 -29.23
N ALA A 215 -6.25 -26.36 -28.14
CA ALA A 215 -5.20 -25.64 -27.37
C ALA A 215 -4.33 -26.69 -26.67
N ALA A 216 -3.39 -27.25 -27.42
CA ALA A 216 -2.44 -28.24 -26.95
C ALA A 216 -1.76 -27.72 -25.69
N THR A 217 -2.03 -28.35 -24.56
CA THR A 217 -1.28 -28.12 -23.34
C THR A 217 0.18 -28.37 -23.68
N PRO A 218 1.09 -27.39 -23.47
CA PRO A 218 2.50 -27.58 -23.83
C PRO A 218 3.03 -28.84 -23.14
N LEU A 219 3.60 -29.75 -23.92
CA LEU A 219 4.21 -30.94 -23.37
C LEU A 219 5.56 -30.56 -22.79
N TYR A 220 5.66 -30.55 -21.45
CA TYR A 220 6.91 -30.25 -20.75
C TYR A 220 7.64 -31.56 -20.46
N ALA A 221 8.95 -31.60 -20.76
CA ALA A 221 9.86 -32.61 -20.26
C ALA A 221 10.64 -32.05 -19.08
N PHE A 222 10.62 -32.72 -17.93
CA PHE A 222 11.27 -32.26 -16.71
C PHE A 222 12.56 -33.08 -16.49
N GLU A 223 13.70 -32.40 -16.44
CA GLU A 223 15.03 -33.00 -16.20
C GLU A 223 15.69 -32.34 -14.98
N PRO A 224 16.31 -33.09 -14.06
CA PRO A 224 16.48 -34.56 -14.09
C PRO A 224 15.21 -35.31 -13.61
N ASN A 225 14.42 -34.75 -12.71
CA ASN A 225 13.11 -35.28 -12.29
C ASN A 225 12.23 -34.16 -11.80
N VAL A 226 10.92 -34.41 -11.63
CA VAL A 226 9.90 -33.43 -11.29
C VAL A 226 10.12 -32.83 -9.91
N ASP A 227 10.48 -33.63 -8.91
CA ASP A 227 10.63 -33.18 -7.53
C ASP A 227 11.81 -32.21 -7.39
N GLU A 228 12.95 -32.51 -8.00
CA GLU A 228 14.10 -31.60 -7.99
C GLU A 228 13.84 -30.30 -8.73
N VAL A 229 13.11 -30.34 -9.84
CA VAL A 229 12.70 -29.12 -10.55
C VAL A 229 11.74 -28.31 -9.71
N LEU A 230 10.80 -28.94 -9.00
CA LEU A 230 9.84 -28.29 -8.12
C LEU A 230 10.54 -27.60 -6.94
N ASP A 231 11.45 -28.31 -6.25
CA ASP A 231 12.24 -27.76 -5.15
C ASP A 231 13.08 -26.53 -5.58
N ALA A 232 13.54 -26.51 -6.82
CA ALA A 232 14.32 -25.42 -7.37
C ALA A 232 13.48 -24.20 -7.82
N ILE A 233 12.27 -24.44 -8.36
CA ILE A 233 11.45 -23.39 -8.96
C ILE A 233 10.50 -22.71 -7.94
N LEU A 234 9.98 -23.45 -6.96
CA LEU A 234 9.03 -22.93 -5.99
C LEU A 234 9.56 -21.76 -5.13
N PRO A 235 10.79 -21.80 -4.59
CA PRO A 235 11.34 -20.66 -3.87
C PRO A 235 11.47 -19.42 -4.77
N LYS A 236 11.83 -19.60 -6.03
CA LYS A 236 11.92 -18.52 -7.02
C LYS A 236 10.55 -17.94 -7.37
N TYR A 237 9.54 -18.80 -7.49
CA TYR A 237 8.15 -18.37 -7.69
C TYR A 237 7.67 -17.47 -6.54
N ILE A 238 7.87 -17.92 -5.29
CA ILE A 238 7.44 -17.17 -4.10
C ILE A 238 8.17 -15.84 -4.00
N GLN A 239 9.50 -15.84 -4.20
CA GLN A 239 10.30 -14.61 -4.22
C GLN A 239 9.83 -13.64 -5.30
N SER A 240 9.59 -14.14 -6.52
CA SER A 240 9.10 -13.35 -7.65
C SER A 240 7.71 -12.76 -7.37
N ARG A 241 6.81 -13.55 -6.79
CA ARG A 241 5.46 -13.14 -6.45
C ARG A 241 5.43 -12.09 -5.34
N ILE A 242 6.27 -12.26 -4.30
CA ILE A 242 6.45 -11.24 -3.26
C ILE A 242 7.00 -9.94 -3.86
N HIS A 243 8.01 -10.04 -4.74
CA HIS A 243 8.57 -8.88 -5.41
C HIS A 243 7.53 -8.14 -6.27
N GLU A 244 6.71 -8.85 -7.01
CA GLU A 244 5.58 -8.27 -7.77
C GLU A 244 4.61 -7.53 -6.86
N CYS A 245 4.22 -8.13 -5.71
CA CYS A 245 3.37 -7.46 -4.73
C CYS A 245 4.02 -6.19 -4.17
N LEU A 246 5.33 -6.21 -3.88
CA LEU A 246 6.07 -5.03 -3.41
C LEU A 246 6.11 -3.92 -4.46
N LEU A 247 6.38 -4.25 -5.72
CA LEU A 247 6.42 -3.28 -6.82
C LEU A 247 5.05 -2.65 -7.09
N THR A 248 3.99 -3.46 -7.08
CA THR A 248 2.61 -3.00 -7.24
C THR A 248 2.18 -2.11 -6.07
N ALA A 249 2.57 -2.48 -4.84
CA ALA A 249 2.35 -1.68 -3.65
C ALA A 249 3.09 -0.33 -3.70
N ALA A 250 4.34 -0.31 -4.18
CA ALA A 250 5.13 0.91 -4.37
C ALA A 250 4.50 1.88 -5.39
N ALA A 251 4.00 1.36 -6.52
CA ALA A 251 3.26 2.15 -7.50
C ALA A 251 1.98 2.73 -6.89
N SER A 252 1.24 1.93 -6.11
CA SER A 252 0.02 2.36 -5.41
C SER A 252 0.31 3.40 -4.32
N GLU A 253 1.38 3.24 -3.54
CA GLU A 253 1.82 4.21 -2.53
C GLU A 253 2.13 5.56 -3.18
N THR A 254 2.88 5.54 -4.29
CA THR A 254 3.29 6.75 -5.01
C THR A 254 2.09 7.46 -5.63
N ALA A 255 1.12 6.73 -6.22
CA ALA A 255 -0.12 7.29 -6.75
C ALA A 255 -0.98 7.90 -5.63
N SER A 256 -1.13 7.21 -4.52
CA SER A 256 -1.86 7.72 -3.37
C SER A 256 -1.22 8.98 -2.79
N ARG A 257 0.12 9.05 -2.78
CA ARG A 257 0.87 10.24 -2.36
C ARG A 257 0.65 11.41 -3.30
N GLN A 258 0.71 11.20 -4.61
CA GLN A 258 0.42 12.24 -5.59
C GLN A 258 -0.98 12.81 -5.42
N ASN A 259 -2.02 11.97 -5.35
CA ASN A 259 -3.40 12.38 -5.16
C ASN A 259 -3.61 13.15 -3.84
N ALA A 260 -2.98 12.69 -2.76
CA ALA A 260 -3.07 13.36 -1.46
C ALA A 260 -2.41 14.73 -1.47
N MET A 261 -1.26 14.87 -2.14
CA MET A 261 -0.55 16.14 -2.24
C MET A 261 -1.26 17.11 -3.18
N HIS A 262 -1.82 16.63 -4.28
CA HIS A 262 -2.68 17.44 -5.16
C HIS A 262 -3.86 18.04 -4.38
N THR A 263 -4.61 17.21 -3.68
CA THR A 263 -5.73 17.66 -2.83
C THR A 263 -5.28 18.64 -1.73
N ALA A 264 -4.12 18.38 -1.11
CA ALA A 264 -3.57 19.28 -0.09
C ALA A 264 -3.17 20.65 -0.67
N THR A 265 -2.62 20.68 -1.88
CA THR A 265 -2.27 21.91 -2.61
C THR A 265 -3.52 22.76 -2.88
N ASP A 266 -4.60 22.15 -3.38
CA ASP A 266 -5.86 22.85 -3.68
C ASP A 266 -6.54 23.36 -2.40
N ASN A 267 -6.53 22.55 -1.34
CA ASN A 267 -7.05 22.99 -0.04
C ASN A 267 -6.24 24.14 0.56
N ALA A 268 -4.92 24.12 0.41
CA ALA A 268 -4.05 25.20 0.87
C ALA A 268 -4.33 26.52 0.10
N ARG A 269 -4.51 26.47 -1.22
CA ARG A 269 -4.88 27.62 -2.05
C ARG A 269 -6.24 28.21 -1.62
N SER A 270 -7.24 27.37 -1.48
CA SER A 270 -8.58 27.78 -1.02
C SER A 270 -8.51 28.44 0.37
N LEU A 271 -7.71 27.90 1.28
CA LEU A 271 -7.52 28.47 2.62
C LEU A 271 -6.80 29.82 2.58
N ILE A 272 -5.80 30.00 1.70
CA ILE A 272 -5.12 31.30 1.50
C ILE A 272 -6.11 32.34 1.02
N ASP A 273 -6.98 32.02 0.07
CA ASP A 273 -8.00 32.93 -0.46
C ASP A 273 -9.00 33.34 0.63
N ASP A 274 -9.45 32.39 1.45
CA ASP A 274 -10.36 32.65 2.58
C ASP A 274 -9.71 33.53 3.63
N LEU A 275 -8.48 33.26 4.01
CA LEU A 275 -7.74 34.05 4.97
C LEU A 275 -7.46 35.47 4.46
N THR A 276 -7.19 35.60 3.15
CA THR A 276 -6.97 36.91 2.50
C THR A 276 -8.25 37.75 2.51
N ARG A 277 -9.40 37.15 2.19
CA ARG A 277 -10.72 37.83 2.32
C ARG A 277 -10.97 38.31 3.74
N LYS A 278 -10.73 37.47 4.75
CA LYS A 278 -10.85 37.80 6.17
C LYS A 278 -9.91 38.92 6.59
N LEU A 279 -8.66 38.90 6.11
CA LEU A 279 -7.69 39.95 6.38
C LEU A 279 -8.15 41.30 5.82
N ASN A 280 -8.62 41.33 4.57
CA ASN A 280 -9.11 42.55 3.92
C ASN A 280 -10.36 43.11 4.64
N ALA A 281 -11.30 42.24 5.03
CA ALA A 281 -12.49 42.66 5.80
C ALA A 281 -12.08 43.21 7.18
N SER A 282 -11.14 42.57 7.90
CA SER A 282 -10.62 43.08 9.18
C SER A 282 -9.89 44.41 9.04
N ARG A 283 -9.13 44.59 7.94
CA ARG A 283 -8.47 45.86 7.64
C ARG A 283 -9.46 46.96 7.38
N GLN A 284 -10.50 46.71 6.57
CA GLN A 284 -11.56 47.70 6.30
C GLN A 284 -12.32 48.10 7.59
N ALA A 285 -12.66 47.11 8.43
CA ALA A 285 -13.31 47.38 9.71
C ALA A 285 -12.43 48.23 10.64
N SER A 286 -11.12 47.96 10.73
CA SER A 286 -10.21 48.82 11.51
C SER A 286 -10.12 50.23 10.97
N ILE A 287 -10.02 50.42 9.65
CA ILE A 287 -10.00 51.77 9.05
C ILE A 287 -11.30 52.52 9.34
N THR A 288 -12.46 51.84 9.21
CA THR A 288 -13.76 52.45 9.51
C THR A 288 -13.86 52.83 10.99
N GLN A 289 -13.38 51.99 11.89
CA GLN A 289 -13.37 52.28 13.33
C GLN A 289 -12.48 53.49 13.65
N GLU A 290 -11.23 53.53 13.12
CA GLU A 290 -10.33 54.64 13.29
C GLU A 290 -10.92 55.97 12.78
N LEU A 291 -11.59 55.95 11.59
CA LEU A 291 -12.29 57.10 11.06
C LEU A 291 -13.43 57.55 11.99
N THR A 292 -14.23 56.62 12.50
CA THR A 292 -15.33 56.91 13.39
C THR A 292 -14.87 57.51 14.71
N GLU A 293 -13.73 57.00 15.26
CA GLU A 293 -13.10 57.51 16.45
C GLU A 293 -12.56 58.97 16.27
N ILE A 294 -11.92 59.23 15.10
CA ILE A 294 -11.43 60.55 14.74
C ILE A 294 -12.60 61.58 14.62
N ILE A 295 -13.65 61.20 13.89
CA ILE A 295 -14.83 62.09 13.70
C ILE A 295 -15.52 62.33 15.04
N GLY A 296 -15.74 61.29 15.86
CA GLY A 296 -16.34 61.43 17.18
C GLY A 296 -15.54 62.27 18.14
N SER A 297 -14.19 62.22 18.07
CA SER A 297 -13.33 63.08 18.88
C SER A 297 -13.33 64.52 18.42
N ALA A 298 -13.40 64.79 17.11
CA ALA A 298 -13.52 66.15 16.55
C ALA A 298 -14.84 66.79 16.92
N ASP A 299 -15.99 66.08 16.85
CA ASP A 299 -17.31 66.57 17.27
C ASP A 299 -17.37 66.85 18.79
N ALA A 300 -16.66 66.06 19.60
CA ALA A 300 -16.59 66.29 21.05
C ALA A 300 -15.78 67.52 21.42
N LEU A 301 -14.76 67.86 20.60
CA LEU A 301 -13.94 69.11 20.81
C LEU A 301 -14.75 70.36 20.41
N ASN A 302 -15.47 70.34 19.26
CA ASN A 302 -16.27 71.47 18.81
C ASN A 302 -17.44 71.79 19.77
N LYS A 303 -18.02 70.81 20.45
CA LYS A 303 -19.08 71.03 21.47
C LYS A 303 -18.56 71.63 22.80
N LYS A 304 -17.29 71.74 23.02
CA LYS A 304 -16.70 72.36 24.21
C LYS A 304 -16.35 73.82 24.00
N GLU A 305 -16.42 74.35 22.80
CA GLU A 305 -16.15 75.76 22.47
C GLU A 305 -17.43 76.58 22.31
N GLU A 306 -18.63 75.99 22.40
CA GLU A 306 -19.89 76.63 22.61
C GLU A 306 -20.34 76.62 24.09
#